data_5b65f1f8390d3e762bc836665ad976fd
#
_entry.id   5b65f1f8390d3e762bc836665ad976fd
#
_cell.length_a   1.000
_cell.length_b   1.000
_cell.length_c   1.000
_cell.angle_alpha   90.00
_cell.angle_beta   90.00
_cell.angle_gamma   90.00
#
_symmetry.space_group_name_H-M   'P 1'
#
loop_
_entity.id
_entity.type
_entity.pdbx_description
1 polymer ?
#
loop_
_entity_poly.entity_id
_entity_poly.type
_entity_poly.pdbx_seq_one_letter_code
_entity_poly.pdbx_strand_id
1 'polypeptide(L)'
;MNSELLKLCEAVRDAGGRAMLVGGSVRDRLLGVESKDFDVEVYGLEPARLREVLERIGRVNAVGEHFSVYKLVFYWPAQDRNNDSSKPSSIAETALQERFEIDVSLPRRESKSGHGHRGFVIEGDPSMTFEDAARRRDFTINAILYDPLTDETVDPYGGEQDLKRRTLRVVAADTFVEDSLRVLRAVQLAARFEMTIDPQTAELCRSIDLSDLPRERVWGEVEKLLTLAERPSIGLNAALELGVLDKLFPEIRALVEYQSENAASDAFQHTKLALDEAAKEACNLSKPQRIAVMLASLCHDLGNPLADEIADGLSTASGDDHAAVEQTRSVLNTLGLYGIGGYDVRAQVLSLVREQLKPGEFYQARGESTDGDFRRLAQRVDMELLYRVAKSCAVARGPASSTIAEDWSIERARALGVEHGPPAPLLHGRHLIEAGYEPGPQMGRLLREVYELQLDGKVTTLDEALAAARSHHP
;
A
#
# COMPACT_ATOMS: atom_id res chain seq x y z
N MET A 1 -27.39 1.82 10.99
CA MET A 1 -26.44 1.29 12.00
C MET A 1 -26.55 -0.22 11.97
N ASN A 2 -25.45 -0.97 12.13
CA ASN A 2 -25.43 -2.43 12.06
C ASN A 2 -26.21 -3.07 13.22
N SER A 3 -27.06 -4.09 12.97
CA SER A 3 -27.91 -4.77 13.96
C SER A 3 -27.09 -5.49 15.05
N GLU A 4 -25.93 -6.04 14.69
CA GLU A 4 -25.06 -6.79 15.59
C GLU A 4 -24.35 -5.86 16.57
N LEU A 5 -23.97 -4.66 16.11
CA LEU A 5 -23.43 -3.61 16.98
C LEU A 5 -24.47 -3.16 18.03
N LEU A 6 -25.71 -2.95 17.61
CA LEU A 6 -26.78 -2.60 18.56
C LEU A 6 -27.04 -3.72 19.56
N LYS A 7 -27.07 -4.98 19.08
CA LYS A 7 -27.22 -6.16 19.94
C LYS A 7 -26.11 -6.27 21.00
N LEU A 8 -24.86 -5.95 20.62
CA LEU A 8 -23.76 -5.88 21.59
C LEU A 8 -24.00 -4.78 22.61
N CYS A 9 -24.33 -3.57 22.18
CA CYS A 9 -24.56 -2.44 23.09
C CYS A 9 -25.72 -2.69 24.06
N GLU A 10 -26.82 -3.30 23.59
CA GLU A 10 -27.96 -3.69 24.43
C GLU A 10 -27.57 -4.75 25.47
N ALA A 11 -26.83 -5.79 25.08
CA ALA A 11 -26.38 -6.84 25.99
C ALA A 11 -25.44 -6.29 27.10
N VAL A 12 -24.57 -5.34 26.74
CA VAL A 12 -23.69 -4.65 27.71
C VAL A 12 -24.50 -3.78 28.66
N ARG A 13 -25.46 -2.99 28.15
CA ARG A 13 -26.36 -2.17 28.98
C ARG A 13 -27.16 -3.03 29.96
N ASP A 14 -27.75 -4.13 29.50
CA ASP A 14 -28.58 -5.03 30.32
C ASP A 14 -27.73 -5.75 31.41
N ALA A 15 -26.41 -5.83 31.23
CA ALA A 15 -25.48 -6.30 32.24
C ALA A 15 -24.99 -5.20 33.21
N GLY A 16 -25.42 -3.95 33.02
CA GLY A 16 -25.08 -2.81 33.87
C GLY A 16 -23.87 -2.00 33.40
N GLY A 17 -23.36 -2.26 32.17
CA GLY A 17 -22.25 -1.51 31.56
C GLY A 17 -22.71 -0.49 30.53
N ARG A 18 -21.74 0.19 29.93
CA ARG A 18 -21.93 1.12 28.82
C ARG A 18 -20.94 0.82 27.70
N ALA A 19 -21.43 0.62 26.47
CA ALA A 19 -20.61 0.35 25.29
C ALA A 19 -20.50 1.61 24.44
N MET A 20 -19.28 2.05 24.14
CA MET A 20 -19.00 3.22 23.34
C MET A 20 -18.24 2.81 22.09
N LEU A 21 -18.70 3.25 20.90
CA LEU A 21 -17.85 3.25 19.72
C LEU A 21 -16.72 4.25 19.91
N VAL A 22 -15.52 3.90 19.40
CA VAL A 22 -14.32 4.71 19.61
C VAL A 22 -13.42 4.71 18.38
N GLY A 23 -12.49 5.66 18.33
CA GLY A 23 -11.41 5.66 17.34
C GLY A 23 -11.86 6.00 15.93
N GLY A 24 -11.30 5.28 14.96
CA GLY A 24 -11.52 5.54 13.53
C GLY A 24 -12.98 5.44 13.10
N SER A 25 -13.74 4.51 13.68
CA SER A 25 -15.16 4.30 13.33
C SER A 25 -16.04 5.50 13.64
N VAL A 26 -15.78 6.21 14.75
CA VAL A 26 -16.51 7.43 15.12
C VAL A 26 -16.13 8.59 14.20
N ARG A 27 -14.84 8.78 13.95
CA ARG A 27 -14.37 9.79 12.99
C ARG A 27 -14.97 9.56 11.59
N ASP A 28 -14.91 8.34 11.07
CA ASP A 28 -15.40 8.00 9.73
C ASP A 28 -16.93 8.25 9.66
N ARG A 29 -17.69 7.88 10.72
CA ARG A 29 -19.12 8.22 10.84
C ARG A 29 -19.37 9.73 10.74
N LEU A 30 -18.60 10.55 11.46
CA LEU A 30 -18.75 12.02 11.46
C LEU A 30 -18.38 12.64 10.11
N LEU A 31 -17.49 11.98 9.35
CA LEU A 31 -17.12 12.37 7.98
C LEU A 31 -18.09 11.82 6.92
N GLY A 32 -19.08 11.00 7.29
CA GLY A 32 -20.00 10.35 6.34
C GLY A 32 -19.35 9.23 5.54
N VAL A 33 -18.22 8.70 5.99
CA VAL A 33 -17.52 7.57 5.38
C VAL A 33 -17.97 6.27 6.04
N GLU A 34 -18.27 5.26 5.23
CA GLU A 34 -18.65 3.94 5.75
C GLU A 34 -17.43 3.24 6.37
N SER A 35 -17.52 2.89 7.65
CA SER A 35 -16.50 2.10 8.35
C SER A 35 -16.86 0.62 8.30
N LYS A 36 -15.85 -0.22 8.04
CA LYS A 36 -15.96 -1.69 8.09
C LYS A 36 -15.46 -2.28 9.41
N ASP A 37 -14.65 -1.53 10.13
CA ASP A 37 -14.04 -1.94 11.39
C ASP A 37 -14.69 -1.16 12.54
N PHE A 38 -15.18 -1.87 13.55
CA PHE A 38 -15.81 -1.28 14.71
C PHE A 38 -15.01 -1.60 15.97
N ASP A 39 -14.46 -0.55 16.58
CA ASP A 39 -13.83 -0.62 17.89
C ASP A 39 -14.83 -0.17 18.96
N VAL A 40 -15.08 -1.03 19.95
CA VAL A 40 -15.98 -0.73 21.07
C VAL A 40 -15.20 -0.79 22.38
N GLU A 41 -15.29 0.27 23.17
CA GLU A 41 -14.83 0.29 24.56
C GLU A 41 -16.02 0.11 25.50
N VAL A 42 -15.90 -0.83 26.48
CA VAL A 42 -16.96 -1.16 27.44
C VAL A 42 -16.56 -0.67 28.82
N TYR A 43 -17.40 0.15 29.41
CA TYR A 43 -17.25 0.74 30.73
C TYR A 43 -18.19 0.09 31.74
N GLY A 44 -17.78 0.04 33.01
CA GLY A 44 -18.62 -0.43 34.14
C GLY A 44 -18.78 -1.94 34.27
N LEU A 45 -18.12 -2.75 33.46
CA LEU A 45 -18.12 -4.21 33.56
C LEU A 45 -16.71 -4.77 33.78
N GLU A 46 -16.57 -5.60 34.80
CA GLU A 46 -15.34 -6.36 35.04
C GLU A 46 -15.03 -7.33 33.90
N PRO A 47 -13.74 -7.62 33.59
CA PRO A 47 -13.32 -8.43 32.43
C PRO A 47 -14.05 -9.79 32.35
N ALA A 48 -14.20 -10.49 33.45
CA ALA A 48 -14.89 -11.79 33.49
C ALA A 48 -16.37 -11.66 33.12
N ARG A 49 -17.04 -10.60 33.63
CA ARG A 49 -18.45 -10.34 33.35
C ARG A 49 -18.65 -9.90 31.87
N LEU A 50 -17.77 -9.06 31.34
CA LEU A 50 -17.80 -8.68 29.93
C LEU A 50 -17.69 -9.94 29.05
N ARG A 51 -16.74 -10.81 29.30
CA ARG A 51 -16.56 -12.05 28.55
C ARG A 51 -17.84 -12.90 28.55
N GLU A 52 -18.48 -13.12 29.70
CA GLU A 52 -19.75 -13.85 29.78
C GLU A 52 -20.85 -13.22 28.90
N VAL A 53 -20.95 -11.89 28.88
CA VAL A 53 -21.92 -11.18 28.06
C VAL A 53 -21.65 -11.41 26.56
N LEU A 54 -20.39 -11.29 26.16
CA LEU A 54 -19.99 -11.47 24.76
C LEU A 54 -20.22 -12.91 24.28
N GLU A 55 -19.89 -13.93 25.09
CA GLU A 55 -20.08 -15.35 24.76
C GLU A 55 -21.55 -15.76 24.59
N ARG A 56 -22.50 -14.98 25.15
CA ARG A 56 -23.94 -15.20 24.95
C ARG A 56 -24.48 -14.72 23.60
N ILE A 57 -23.80 -13.76 22.96
CA ILE A 57 -24.30 -13.09 21.76
C ILE A 57 -23.52 -13.46 20.51
N GLY A 58 -22.30 -13.99 20.63
CA GLY A 58 -21.47 -14.37 19.49
C GLY A 58 -20.28 -15.23 19.89
N ARG A 59 -19.45 -15.57 18.90
CA ARG A 59 -18.20 -16.28 19.18
C ARG A 59 -17.11 -15.29 19.59
N VAL A 60 -16.48 -15.55 20.73
CA VAL A 60 -15.42 -14.72 21.30
C VAL A 60 -14.06 -15.37 21.05
N ASN A 61 -13.17 -14.65 20.39
CA ASN A 61 -11.76 -15.00 20.31
C ASN A 61 -10.98 -14.00 21.17
N ALA A 62 -10.33 -14.46 22.25
CA ALA A 62 -9.46 -13.63 23.06
C ALA A 62 -8.13 -13.42 22.30
N VAL A 63 -7.74 -12.18 22.11
CA VAL A 63 -6.46 -11.82 21.49
C VAL A 63 -5.49 -11.40 22.60
N GLY A 64 -4.67 -12.37 23.06
CA GLY A 64 -3.67 -12.18 24.12
C GLY A 64 -4.23 -12.36 25.54
N GLU A 65 -3.63 -13.27 26.33
CA GLU A 65 -4.06 -13.58 27.70
C GLU A 65 -3.90 -12.41 28.70
N HIS A 66 -3.16 -11.37 28.33
CA HIS A 66 -2.94 -10.18 29.16
C HIS A 66 -3.55 -8.89 28.60
N PHE A 67 -4.17 -8.96 27.41
CA PHE A 67 -4.82 -7.81 26.81
C PHE A 67 -6.33 -8.00 26.88
N SER A 68 -7.04 -7.11 27.59
CA SER A 68 -8.50 -7.10 27.68
C SER A 68 -9.16 -6.70 26.36
N VAL A 69 -8.77 -7.37 25.26
CA VAL A 69 -9.32 -7.16 23.90
C VAL A 69 -9.94 -8.46 23.43
N TYR A 70 -11.21 -8.41 23.10
CA TYR A 70 -12.00 -9.53 22.61
C TYR A 70 -12.41 -9.27 21.17
N LYS A 71 -12.23 -10.26 20.30
CA LYS A 71 -12.79 -10.28 18.96
C LYS A 71 -14.14 -10.98 18.99
N LEU A 72 -15.22 -10.23 18.89
CA LEU A 72 -16.57 -10.76 18.82
C LEU A 72 -16.93 -11.01 17.36
N VAL A 73 -17.25 -12.26 17.02
CA VAL A 73 -17.53 -12.69 15.66
C VAL A 73 -18.95 -13.18 15.54
N PHE A 74 -19.68 -12.61 14.60
CA PHE A 74 -21.00 -13.06 14.18
C PHE A 74 -20.89 -13.80 12.84
N TYR A 75 -21.64 -14.88 12.67
CA TYR A 75 -21.66 -15.67 11.44
C TYR A 75 -23.09 -15.71 10.89
N TRP A 76 -23.22 -15.47 9.59
CA TRP A 76 -24.47 -15.70 8.86
C TRP A 76 -24.27 -16.79 7.82
N PRO A 77 -25.31 -17.62 7.54
CA PRO A 77 -25.29 -18.46 6.37
C PRO A 77 -25.24 -17.54 5.14
N ALA A 78 -24.36 -17.87 4.19
CA ALA A 78 -24.28 -17.14 2.92
C ALA A 78 -25.67 -17.11 2.29
N GLN A 79 -26.19 -15.92 1.98
CA GLN A 79 -27.45 -15.80 1.24
C GLN A 79 -27.20 -16.28 -0.19
N ASP A 80 -27.95 -17.30 -0.62
CA ASP A 80 -28.00 -17.77 -2.02
C ASP A 80 -28.39 -16.60 -2.94
N ARG A 81 -27.39 -15.94 -3.55
CA ARG A 81 -27.62 -14.88 -4.54
C ARG A 81 -27.92 -15.40 -5.94
N ASN A 82 -28.08 -16.71 -6.14
CA ASN A 82 -28.43 -17.28 -7.44
C ASN A 82 -29.48 -18.36 -7.30
N ASN A 83 -30.72 -17.97 -7.55
CA ASN A 83 -31.82 -18.89 -7.84
C ASN A 83 -31.71 -19.33 -9.32
N ASP A 84 -30.67 -20.08 -9.67
CA ASP A 84 -30.57 -20.78 -10.96
C ASP A 84 -30.41 -22.28 -10.70
N SER A 85 -31.55 -22.99 -10.78
CA SER A 85 -31.74 -24.38 -10.39
C SER A 85 -31.32 -25.40 -11.45
N SER A 86 -30.21 -25.19 -12.18
CA SER A 86 -29.85 -26.06 -13.32
C SER A 86 -28.42 -26.63 -13.30
N LYS A 87 -27.73 -26.76 -12.14
CA LYS A 87 -26.49 -27.54 -12.08
C LYS A 87 -26.44 -28.47 -10.88
N PRO A 88 -26.08 -29.77 -11.06
CA PRO A 88 -25.93 -30.70 -9.95
C PRO A 88 -24.69 -30.40 -9.12
N SER A 89 -24.88 -30.24 -7.82
CA SER A 89 -23.84 -30.06 -6.81
C SER A 89 -23.03 -31.36 -6.64
N SER A 90 -21.73 -31.32 -6.86
CA SER A 90 -20.82 -32.34 -6.39
C SER A 90 -19.81 -31.71 -5.43
N ILE A 91 -19.87 -32.19 -4.18
CA ILE A 91 -18.80 -32.23 -3.16
C ILE A 91 -18.34 -30.89 -2.57
N ALA A 92 -18.77 -30.69 -1.30
CA ALA A 92 -18.09 -29.90 -0.26
C ALA A 92 -17.62 -28.48 -0.62
N GLU A 93 -18.52 -27.61 -1.09
CA GLU A 93 -18.39 -26.19 -0.87
C GLU A 93 -18.64 -25.92 0.63
N THR A 94 -17.57 -25.67 1.36
CA THR A 94 -17.64 -25.01 2.66
C THR A 94 -18.34 -23.69 2.40
N ALA A 95 -19.63 -23.59 2.73
CA ALA A 95 -20.42 -22.37 2.57
C ALA A 95 -19.61 -21.23 3.16
N LEU A 96 -19.21 -20.27 2.33
CA LEU A 96 -18.55 -19.04 2.76
C LEU A 96 -19.55 -18.32 3.69
N GLN A 97 -19.36 -18.49 5.01
CA GLN A 97 -20.15 -17.78 6.00
C GLN A 97 -19.74 -16.32 5.93
N GLU A 98 -20.67 -15.42 5.66
CA GLU A 98 -20.42 -14.00 5.86
C GLU A 98 -20.10 -13.79 7.34
N ARG A 99 -19.03 -13.06 7.60
CA ARG A 99 -18.46 -12.88 8.92
C ARG A 99 -18.42 -11.39 9.23
N PHE A 100 -18.95 -11.00 10.38
CA PHE A 100 -18.84 -9.66 10.91
C PHE A 100 -18.08 -9.67 12.23
N GLU A 101 -17.08 -8.82 12.37
CA GLU A 101 -16.22 -8.75 13.54
C GLU A 101 -16.33 -7.39 14.20
N ILE A 102 -16.34 -7.39 15.53
CA ILE A 102 -16.25 -6.20 16.38
C ILE A 102 -15.10 -6.41 17.35
N ASP A 103 -14.18 -5.47 17.39
CA ASP A 103 -13.12 -5.44 18.39
C ASP A 103 -13.67 -4.77 19.66
N VAL A 104 -13.76 -5.53 20.75
CA VAL A 104 -14.30 -5.09 22.04
C VAL A 104 -13.18 -5.03 23.05
N SER A 105 -13.00 -3.90 23.71
CA SER A 105 -11.97 -3.70 24.72
C SER A 105 -12.53 -3.04 25.98
N LEU A 106 -11.81 -3.19 27.08
CA LEU A 106 -11.99 -2.33 28.25
C LEU A 106 -11.09 -1.11 28.14
N PRO A 107 -11.49 0.04 28.73
CA PRO A 107 -10.57 1.15 28.99
C PRO A 107 -9.37 0.62 29.74
N ARG A 108 -8.17 1.10 29.44
CA ARG A 108 -6.95 0.53 29.99
C ARG A 108 -5.97 1.61 30.44
N ARG A 109 -5.24 1.33 31.52
CA ARG A 109 -4.05 2.07 31.92
C ARG A 109 -2.84 1.41 31.31
N GLU A 110 -2.00 2.22 30.67
CA GLU A 110 -0.71 1.78 30.14
C GLU A 110 0.38 2.35 31.05
N SER A 111 1.13 1.50 31.74
CA SER A 111 2.28 1.91 32.53
C SER A 111 3.55 1.40 31.89
N LYS A 112 4.51 2.32 31.61
CA LYS A 112 5.78 1.97 31.00
C LYS A 112 6.68 1.30 32.03
N SER A 113 6.99 0.01 31.87
CA SER A 113 7.87 -0.77 32.75
C SER A 113 9.28 -1.03 32.17
N GLY A 114 9.58 -0.52 30.93
CA GLY A 114 10.85 -0.75 30.23
C GLY A 114 11.06 0.13 29.00
N HIS A 115 12.19 -0.04 28.33
CA HIS A 115 12.51 0.63 27.08
C HIS A 115 11.89 -0.10 25.87
N GLY A 116 11.35 0.64 24.89
CA GLY A 116 10.79 0.13 23.62
C GLY A 116 9.34 -0.35 23.71
N HIS A 117 8.80 -0.84 22.60
CA HIS A 117 7.38 -1.23 22.42
C HIS A 117 6.90 -2.43 23.24
N ARG A 118 7.80 -3.18 23.89
CA ARG A 118 7.47 -4.38 24.68
C ARG A 118 7.43 -4.12 26.19
N GLY A 119 7.65 -2.88 26.62
CA GLY A 119 7.79 -2.51 28.03
C GLY A 119 6.53 -1.93 28.68
N PHE A 120 5.33 -2.22 28.16
CA PHE A 120 4.08 -1.74 28.76
C PHE A 120 3.39 -2.84 29.57
N VAL A 121 3.03 -2.51 30.82
CA VAL A 121 2.02 -3.26 31.58
C VAL A 121 0.68 -2.61 31.25
N ILE A 122 -0.23 -3.42 30.71
CA ILE A 122 -1.57 -2.98 30.30
C ILE A 122 -2.55 -3.59 31.28
N GLU A 123 -3.30 -2.76 31.99
CA GLU A 123 -4.32 -3.16 32.94
C GLU A 123 -5.67 -2.54 32.54
N GLY A 124 -6.69 -3.39 32.35
CA GLY A 124 -8.05 -2.93 32.08
C GLY A 124 -8.66 -2.28 33.31
N ASP A 125 -9.17 -1.07 33.18
CA ASP A 125 -9.84 -0.33 34.24
C ASP A 125 -11.25 0.09 33.79
N PRO A 126 -12.28 -0.74 34.05
CA PRO A 126 -13.64 -0.46 33.63
C PRO A 126 -14.26 0.77 34.32
N SER A 127 -13.62 1.30 35.38
CA SER A 127 -14.05 2.48 36.13
C SER A 127 -13.45 3.80 35.60
N MET A 128 -12.57 3.72 34.59
CA MET A 128 -11.91 4.88 33.98
C MET A 128 -12.93 5.86 33.40
N THR A 129 -12.66 7.16 33.52
CA THR A 129 -13.47 8.18 32.87
C THR A 129 -13.27 8.17 31.34
N PHE A 130 -14.23 8.68 30.58
CA PHE A 130 -14.11 8.83 29.12
C PHE A 130 -12.91 9.71 28.74
N GLU A 131 -12.66 10.75 29.51
CA GLU A 131 -11.55 11.68 29.32
C GLU A 131 -10.19 10.97 29.49
N ASP A 132 -10.03 10.22 30.59
CA ASP A 132 -8.78 9.47 30.85
C ASP A 132 -8.54 8.39 29.80
N ALA A 133 -9.59 7.68 29.38
CA ALA A 133 -9.50 6.65 28.35
C ALA A 133 -9.13 7.26 26.97
N ALA A 134 -9.69 8.43 26.64
CA ALA A 134 -9.40 9.13 25.40
C ALA A 134 -8.01 9.78 25.39
N ARG A 135 -7.46 10.16 26.57
CA ARG A 135 -6.16 10.84 26.70
C ARG A 135 -4.97 10.06 26.08
N ARG A 136 -5.01 8.73 26.11
CA ARG A 136 -3.97 7.86 25.54
C ARG A 136 -4.02 7.75 24.01
N ARG A 137 -5.07 8.27 23.37
CA ARG A 137 -5.21 8.22 21.92
C ARG A 137 -4.23 9.18 21.24
N ASP A 138 -4.00 8.94 19.95
CA ASP A 138 -3.05 9.72 19.15
C ASP A 138 -3.54 11.16 18.89
N PHE A 139 -4.70 11.29 18.24
CA PHE A 139 -5.23 12.57 17.77
C PHE A 139 -6.64 12.81 18.30
N THR A 140 -7.00 14.09 18.49
CA THR A 140 -8.32 14.52 18.95
C THR A 140 -9.45 13.94 18.12
N ILE A 141 -9.30 13.87 16.81
CA ILE A 141 -10.26 13.30 15.87
C ILE A 141 -10.52 11.79 16.07
N ASN A 142 -9.61 11.08 16.70
CA ASN A 142 -9.72 9.66 17.06
C ASN A 142 -10.07 9.46 18.55
N ALA A 143 -10.19 10.55 19.32
CA ALA A 143 -10.49 10.57 20.75
C ALA A 143 -11.98 10.80 21.05
N ILE A 144 -12.80 10.90 20.02
CA ILE A 144 -14.25 11.05 20.10
C ILE A 144 -14.86 9.67 20.38
N LEU A 145 -15.84 9.62 21.29
CA LEU A 145 -16.62 8.44 21.61
C LEU A 145 -18.08 8.67 21.18
N TYR A 146 -18.76 7.59 20.84
CA TYR A 146 -20.17 7.63 20.45
C TYR A 146 -20.94 6.47 21.05
N ASP A 147 -22.08 6.79 21.68
CA ASP A 147 -23.00 5.81 22.25
C ASP A 147 -24.10 5.45 21.23
N PRO A 148 -24.10 4.23 20.67
CA PRO A 148 -25.09 3.83 19.66
C PRO A 148 -26.53 3.73 20.17
N LEU A 149 -26.74 3.59 21.47
CA LEU A 149 -28.09 3.45 22.04
C LEU A 149 -28.75 4.79 22.35
N THR A 150 -27.97 5.78 22.73
CA THR A 150 -28.49 7.11 23.14
C THR A 150 -28.27 8.18 22.09
N ASP A 151 -27.50 7.88 21.01
CA ASP A 151 -27.06 8.83 19.98
C ASP A 151 -26.20 9.98 20.57
N GLU A 152 -25.58 9.74 21.73
CA GLU A 152 -24.73 10.71 22.41
C GLU A 152 -23.30 10.64 21.89
N THR A 153 -22.73 11.81 21.56
CA THR A 153 -21.31 11.96 21.26
C THR A 153 -20.60 12.57 22.46
N VAL A 154 -19.51 11.96 22.90
CA VAL A 154 -18.63 12.44 23.96
C VAL A 154 -17.31 12.86 23.36
N ASP A 155 -16.99 14.13 23.40
CA ASP A 155 -15.79 14.71 22.78
C ASP A 155 -14.97 15.52 23.82
N PRO A 156 -14.16 14.84 24.64
CA PRO A 156 -13.45 15.51 25.73
C PRO A 156 -12.29 16.41 25.26
N TYR A 157 -11.83 16.26 23.99
CA TYR A 157 -10.66 16.96 23.48
C TYR A 157 -10.92 17.83 22.25
N GLY A 158 -12.19 18.06 21.88
CA GLY A 158 -12.58 18.96 20.79
C GLY A 158 -12.31 18.39 19.38
N GLY A 159 -12.32 17.07 19.26
CA GLY A 159 -12.05 16.36 18.00
C GLY A 159 -13.09 16.66 16.91
N GLU A 160 -14.37 16.88 17.24
CA GLU A 160 -15.39 17.31 16.27
C GLU A 160 -15.06 18.66 15.63
N GLN A 161 -14.52 19.60 16.42
CA GLN A 161 -14.12 20.91 15.90
C GLN A 161 -12.90 20.77 14.99
N ASP A 162 -11.93 19.93 15.39
CA ASP A 162 -10.73 19.69 14.59
C ASP A 162 -11.10 18.96 13.28
N LEU A 163 -12.06 18.04 13.28
CA LEU A 163 -12.61 17.43 12.05
C LEU A 163 -13.22 18.49 11.11
N LYS A 164 -14.03 19.39 11.63
CA LYS A 164 -14.66 20.47 10.84
C LYS A 164 -13.63 21.43 10.25
N ARG A 165 -12.52 21.67 10.98
CA ARG A 165 -11.40 22.51 10.54
C ARG A 165 -10.38 21.77 9.69
N ARG A 166 -10.54 20.46 9.52
CA ARG A 166 -9.54 19.57 8.89
C ARG A 166 -8.15 19.73 9.51
N THR A 167 -8.09 19.75 10.84
CA THR A 167 -6.87 19.92 11.61
C THR A 167 -6.52 18.64 12.34
N LEU A 168 -5.28 18.18 12.23
CA LEU A 168 -4.75 17.03 12.95
C LEU A 168 -3.98 17.54 14.18
N ARG A 169 -4.55 17.33 15.37
CA ARG A 169 -4.02 17.77 16.66
C ARG A 169 -3.83 16.59 17.60
N VAL A 170 -2.71 16.56 18.29
CA VAL A 170 -2.41 15.57 19.35
C VAL A 170 -3.37 15.76 20.53
N VAL A 171 -3.80 14.64 21.15
CA VAL A 171 -4.64 14.66 22.36
C VAL A 171 -3.82 15.17 23.55
N ALA A 172 -2.69 14.53 23.84
CA ALA A 172 -1.81 14.88 24.96
C ALA A 172 -0.35 14.59 24.59
N ALA A 173 0.54 15.56 24.80
CA ALA A 173 1.93 15.47 24.37
C ALA A 173 2.71 14.37 25.11
N ASP A 174 2.47 14.22 26.41
CA ASP A 174 3.15 13.24 27.28
C ASP A 174 2.83 11.77 26.90
N THR A 175 1.59 11.47 26.53
CA THR A 175 1.20 10.14 26.06
C THR A 175 1.53 9.91 24.59
N PHE A 176 1.57 10.99 23.78
CA PHE A 176 1.87 10.88 22.36
C PHE A 176 3.27 10.36 22.08
N VAL A 177 4.27 10.82 22.86
CA VAL A 177 5.69 10.42 22.69
C VAL A 177 5.97 8.97 23.08
N GLU A 178 5.03 8.28 23.70
CA GLU A 178 5.20 6.88 24.11
C GLU A 178 5.20 5.90 22.92
N ASP A 179 4.59 6.26 21.79
CA ASP A 179 4.59 5.47 20.56
C ASP A 179 5.02 6.31 19.36
N SER A 180 6.29 6.16 18.95
CA SER A 180 6.90 6.86 17.82
C SER A 180 6.16 6.63 16.49
N LEU A 181 5.41 5.53 16.32
CA LEU A 181 4.58 5.27 15.14
C LEU A 181 3.51 6.34 14.92
N ARG A 182 3.06 7.03 15.96
CA ARG A 182 2.06 8.09 15.86
C ARG A 182 2.48 9.21 14.91
N VAL A 183 3.79 9.42 14.72
CA VAL A 183 4.32 10.37 13.73
C VAL A 183 3.99 9.92 12.30
N LEU A 184 4.19 8.64 11.97
CA LEU A 184 3.81 8.09 10.66
C LEU A 184 2.28 8.05 10.47
N ARG A 185 1.54 7.82 11.56
CA ARG A 185 0.08 7.92 11.55
C ARG A 185 -0.38 9.35 11.24
N ALA A 186 0.32 10.39 11.71
CA ALA A 186 0.04 11.78 11.32
C ALA A 186 0.18 11.97 9.81
N VAL A 187 1.27 11.47 9.20
CA VAL A 187 1.51 11.54 7.74
C VAL A 187 0.37 10.88 6.97
N GLN A 188 0.01 9.66 7.35
CA GLN A 188 -1.04 8.88 6.68
C GLN A 188 -2.43 9.52 6.83
N LEU A 189 -2.79 9.96 8.05
CA LEU A 189 -4.09 10.58 8.31
C LEU A 189 -4.23 11.95 7.63
N ALA A 190 -3.15 12.75 7.61
CA ALA A 190 -3.12 14.02 6.88
C ALA A 190 -3.45 13.82 5.39
N ALA A 191 -2.85 12.82 4.75
CA ALA A 191 -3.13 12.53 3.35
C ALA A 191 -4.52 11.93 3.12
N ARG A 192 -4.91 10.93 3.94
CA ARG A 192 -6.17 10.21 3.77
C ARG A 192 -7.39 11.09 3.93
N PHE A 193 -7.33 12.09 4.83
CA PHE A 193 -8.45 12.97 5.14
C PHE A 193 -8.20 14.42 4.72
N GLU A 194 -7.12 14.68 3.98
CA GLU A 194 -6.73 16.02 3.53
C GLU A 194 -6.69 17.04 4.68
N MET A 195 -5.97 16.70 5.76
CA MET A 195 -5.88 17.52 6.96
C MET A 195 -4.56 18.28 7.03
N THR A 196 -4.59 19.46 7.60
CA THR A 196 -3.41 20.23 8.02
C THR A 196 -2.98 19.80 9.41
N ILE A 197 -1.68 19.79 9.66
CA ILE A 197 -1.14 19.42 10.98
C ILE A 197 -1.04 20.67 11.84
N ASP A 198 -1.53 20.58 13.07
CA ASP A 198 -1.39 21.68 14.05
C ASP A 198 0.08 21.97 14.32
N PRO A 199 0.52 23.25 14.38
CA PRO A 199 1.94 23.61 14.54
C PRO A 199 2.63 23.02 15.77
N GLN A 200 1.93 22.93 16.92
CA GLN A 200 2.47 22.31 18.13
C GLN A 200 2.60 20.79 17.96
N THR A 201 1.65 20.17 17.28
CA THR A 201 1.71 18.75 16.89
C THR A 201 2.91 18.49 15.97
N ALA A 202 3.15 19.36 14.99
CA ALA A 202 4.28 19.22 14.07
C ALA A 202 5.62 19.36 14.81
N GLU A 203 5.74 20.32 15.73
CA GLU A 203 6.95 20.49 16.56
C GLU A 203 7.21 19.24 17.43
N LEU A 204 6.18 18.71 18.08
CA LEU A 204 6.28 17.50 18.87
C LEU A 204 6.73 16.31 18.03
N CYS A 205 6.13 16.10 16.84
CA CYS A 205 6.50 15.01 15.93
C CYS A 205 7.98 15.10 15.49
N ARG A 206 8.49 16.31 15.19
CA ARG A 206 9.91 16.50 14.83
C ARG A 206 10.86 16.10 15.96
N SER A 207 10.45 16.25 17.22
CA SER A 207 11.30 15.92 18.38
C SER A 207 11.41 14.40 18.66
N ILE A 208 10.52 13.58 18.10
CA ILE A 208 10.45 12.13 18.36
C ILE A 208 11.50 11.39 17.51
N ASP A 209 12.26 10.50 18.15
CA ASP A 209 13.13 9.56 17.45
C ASP A 209 12.30 8.44 16.80
N LEU A 210 12.62 8.09 15.56
CA LEU A 210 11.94 7.05 14.78
C LEU A 210 12.81 5.80 14.56
N SER A 211 14.04 5.78 15.12
CA SER A 211 15.01 4.71 14.88
C SER A 211 14.61 3.35 15.47
N ASP A 212 13.71 3.35 16.45
CA ASP A 212 13.22 2.15 17.13
C ASP A 212 12.01 1.49 16.44
N LEU A 213 11.50 2.09 15.35
CA LEU A 213 10.31 1.59 14.66
C LEU A 213 10.59 0.28 13.90
N PRO A 214 9.83 -0.80 14.19
CA PRO A 214 9.87 -2.01 13.38
C PRO A 214 9.41 -1.73 11.93
N ARG A 215 10.11 -2.31 10.95
CA ARG A 215 9.83 -2.11 9.52
C ARG A 215 8.39 -2.44 9.15
N GLU A 216 7.82 -3.46 9.74
CA GLU A 216 6.44 -3.89 9.50
C GLU A 216 5.43 -2.82 9.93
N ARG A 217 5.71 -2.10 11.03
CA ARG A 217 4.86 -0.99 11.48
C ARG A 217 5.01 0.23 10.57
N VAL A 218 6.25 0.54 10.13
CA VAL A 218 6.51 1.60 9.14
C VAL A 218 5.76 1.29 7.85
N TRP A 219 5.92 0.07 7.32
CA TRP A 219 5.23 -0.38 6.14
C TRP A 219 3.70 -0.25 6.27
N GLY A 220 3.13 -0.66 7.39
CA GLY A 220 1.69 -0.58 7.62
C GLY A 220 1.09 0.83 7.47
N GLU A 221 1.81 1.88 7.87
CA GLU A 221 1.35 3.26 7.69
C GLU A 221 1.65 3.79 6.27
N VAL A 222 2.80 3.44 5.68
CA VAL A 222 3.12 3.77 4.28
C VAL A 222 2.15 3.08 3.32
N GLU A 223 1.81 1.82 3.54
CA GLU A 223 0.81 1.11 2.74
C GLU A 223 -0.55 1.84 2.74
N LYS A 224 -1.02 2.28 3.91
CA LYS A 224 -2.28 3.04 4.02
C LYS A 224 -2.19 4.38 3.28
N LEU A 225 -1.07 5.08 3.37
CA LEU A 225 -0.82 6.30 2.61
C LEU A 225 -0.95 6.04 1.11
N LEU A 226 -0.29 5.02 0.58
CA LEU A 226 -0.25 4.71 -0.86
C LEU A 226 -1.56 4.11 -1.39
N THR A 227 -2.35 3.44 -0.53
CA THR A 227 -3.56 2.73 -0.99
C THR A 227 -4.88 3.40 -0.62
N LEU A 228 -4.90 4.29 0.38
CA LEU A 228 -6.14 4.90 0.87
C LEU A 228 -6.23 6.41 0.62
N ALA A 229 -5.11 7.09 0.36
CA ALA A 229 -5.14 8.51 0.05
C ALA A 229 -5.47 8.74 -1.44
N GLU A 230 -6.34 9.71 -1.71
CA GLU A 230 -6.60 10.21 -3.07
C GLU A 230 -5.47 11.13 -3.54
N ARG A 231 -4.89 11.88 -2.60
CA ARG A 231 -3.76 12.79 -2.81
C ARG A 231 -2.61 12.47 -1.87
N PRO A 232 -1.83 11.41 -2.15
CA PRO A 232 -0.69 11.03 -1.32
C PRO A 232 0.41 12.11 -1.24
N SER A 233 0.44 13.07 -2.16
CA SER A 233 1.33 14.25 -2.11
C SER A 233 1.20 15.04 -0.81
N ILE A 234 0.00 15.10 -0.21
CA ILE A 234 -0.23 15.72 1.10
C ILE A 234 0.58 15.01 2.18
N GLY A 235 0.63 13.67 2.11
CA GLY A 235 1.44 12.85 3.03
C GLY A 235 2.94 13.06 2.84
N LEU A 236 3.42 13.22 1.60
CA LEU A 236 4.83 13.54 1.37
C LEU A 236 5.21 14.91 1.94
N ASN A 237 4.34 15.92 1.78
CA ASN A 237 4.54 17.22 2.41
C ASN A 237 4.57 17.10 3.95
N ALA A 238 3.62 16.35 4.53
CA ALA A 238 3.60 16.09 5.97
C ALA A 238 4.85 15.32 6.43
N ALA A 239 5.31 14.31 5.67
CA ALA A 239 6.53 13.58 5.98
C ALA A 239 7.77 14.46 5.98
N LEU A 240 7.86 15.43 5.06
CA LEU A 240 8.91 16.45 5.05
C LEU A 240 8.78 17.39 6.27
N GLU A 241 7.60 17.93 6.50
CA GLU A 241 7.32 18.86 7.61
C GLU A 241 7.63 18.25 8.98
N LEU A 242 7.31 16.97 9.17
CA LEU A 242 7.52 16.25 10.43
C LEU A 242 8.92 15.64 10.58
N GLY A 243 9.83 15.83 9.61
CA GLY A 243 11.19 15.28 9.62
C GLY A 243 11.23 13.75 9.42
N VAL A 244 10.17 13.15 8.89
CA VAL A 244 10.13 11.71 8.61
C VAL A 244 11.06 11.36 7.45
N LEU A 245 11.11 12.21 6.41
CA LEU A 245 11.99 11.97 5.26
C LEU A 245 13.46 12.00 5.68
N ASP A 246 13.84 12.94 6.54
CA ASP A 246 15.22 13.05 7.05
C ASP A 246 15.66 11.82 7.86
N LYS A 247 14.73 11.22 8.61
CA LYS A 247 15.00 10.12 9.54
C LYS A 247 14.90 8.74 8.92
N LEU A 248 13.94 8.53 8.01
CA LEU A 248 13.63 7.20 7.48
C LEU A 248 13.85 7.03 5.98
N PHE A 249 13.77 8.13 5.21
CA PHE A 249 13.82 8.08 3.74
C PHE A 249 14.73 9.19 3.17
N PRO A 250 16.03 9.17 3.50
CA PRO A 250 16.98 10.19 3.05
C PRO A 250 17.07 10.25 1.51
N GLU A 251 16.79 9.15 0.81
CA GLU A 251 16.75 9.08 -0.65
C GLU A 251 15.66 9.99 -1.21
N ILE A 252 14.47 9.99 -0.59
CA ILE A 252 13.35 10.86 -0.99
C ILE A 252 13.63 12.31 -0.56
N ARG A 253 14.29 12.48 0.60
CA ARG A 253 14.68 13.80 1.11
C ARG A 253 15.63 14.51 0.14
N ALA A 254 16.53 13.77 -0.51
CA ALA A 254 17.49 14.32 -1.48
C ALA A 254 16.78 15.02 -2.67
N LEU A 255 15.59 14.56 -3.07
CA LEU A 255 14.80 15.21 -4.14
C LEU A 255 14.38 16.64 -3.79
N VAL A 256 14.23 16.96 -2.49
CA VAL A 256 13.82 18.31 -2.05
C VAL A 256 14.90 19.36 -2.31
N GLU A 257 16.17 18.98 -2.24
CA GLU A 257 17.31 19.85 -2.44
C GLU A 257 17.77 19.89 -3.90
N TYR A 258 17.31 18.90 -4.68
CA TYR A 258 17.70 18.78 -6.08
C TYR A 258 16.91 19.73 -6.98
N GLN A 259 17.60 20.66 -7.64
CA GLN A 259 17.07 21.53 -8.68
C GLN A 259 17.78 21.19 -10.00
N SER A 260 17.07 20.57 -10.92
CA SER A 260 17.60 20.35 -12.25
C SER A 260 17.66 21.68 -13.02
N GLU A 261 18.80 21.99 -13.63
CA GLU A 261 18.98 23.17 -14.47
C GLU A 261 18.03 23.22 -15.68
N ASN A 262 17.50 22.06 -16.09
CA ASN A 262 16.65 21.88 -17.26
C ASN A 262 15.16 21.62 -16.95
N ALA A 263 14.75 21.52 -15.69
CA ALA A 263 13.37 21.20 -15.32
C ALA A 263 12.59 22.46 -14.94
N ALA A 264 11.36 22.55 -15.44
CA ALA A 264 10.40 23.61 -15.13
C ALA A 264 9.87 23.54 -13.69
N SER A 265 10.15 22.43 -12.96
CA SER A 265 9.74 22.22 -11.57
C SER A 265 10.83 21.45 -10.79
N ASP A 266 10.87 21.68 -9.50
CA ASP A 266 11.67 20.95 -8.51
C ASP A 266 11.29 19.44 -8.56
N ALA A 267 12.28 18.53 -8.48
CA ALA A 267 12.08 17.08 -8.59
C ALA A 267 11.12 16.54 -7.53
N PHE A 268 11.15 17.06 -6.31
CA PHE A 268 10.21 16.68 -5.27
C PHE A 268 8.77 17.06 -5.62
N GLN A 269 8.56 18.25 -6.21
CA GLN A 269 7.24 18.68 -6.69
C GLN A 269 6.75 17.79 -7.82
N HIS A 270 7.64 17.44 -8.77
CA HIS A 270 7.32 16.51 -9.86
C HIS A 270 6.90 15.14 -9.31
N THR A 271 7.70 14.57 -8.40
CA THR A 271 7.40 13.28 -7.75
C THR A 271 6.04 13.30 -7.01
N LYS A 272 5.71 14.39 -6.32
CA LYS A 272 4.39 14.55 -5.66
C LYS A 272 3.24 14.52 -6.67
N LEU A 273 3.35 15.23 -7.77
CA LEU A 273 2.33 15.25 -8.82
C LEU A 273 2.22 13.89 -9.51
N ALA A 274 3.35 13.24 -9.81
CA ALA A 274 3.36 11.89 -10.39
C ALA A 274 2.68 10.86 -9.46
N LEU A 275 2.90 10.98 -8.15
CA LEU A 275 2.27 10.10 -7.16
C LEU A 275 0.75 10.31 -7.06
N ASP A 276 0.26 11.55 -7.14
CA ASP A 276 -1.18 11.85 -7.18
C ASP A 276 -1.84 11.32 -8.46
N GLU A 277 -1.18 11.41 -9.61
CA GLU A 277 -1.68 10.83 -10.85
C GLU A 277 -1.64 9.30 -10.81
N ALA A 278 -0.58 8.71 -10.25
CA ALA A 278 -0.49 7.26 -10.06
C ALA A 278 -1.62 6.71 -9.19
N ALA A 279 -2.06 7.45 -8.17
CA ALA A 279 -3.18 7.05 -7.32
C ALA A 279 -4.49 6.90 -8.13
N LYS A 280 -4.70 7.78 -9.13
CA LYS A 280 -5.85 7.72 -10.05
C LYS A 280 -5.70 6.56 -11.05
N GLU A 281 -4.54 6.47 -11.70
CA GLU A 281 -4.26 5.43 -12.71
C GLU A 281 -4.29 4.01 -12.13
N ALA A 282 -3.94 3.84 -10.84
CA ALA A 282 -3.87 2.54 -10.18
C ALA A 282 -5.14 2.14 -9.42
N CYS A 283 -6.24 2.90 -9.47
CA CYS A 283 -7.43 2.69 -8.64
C CYS A 283 -8.14 1.36 -8.89
N ASN A 284 -8.07 0.81 -10.11
CA ASN A 284 -8.70 -0.43 -10.54
C ASN A 284 -7.77 -1.65 -10.51
N LEU A 285 -6.51 -1.48 -10.09
CA LEU A 285 -5.55 -2.58 -9.99
C LEU A 285 -5.77 -3.40 -8.72
N SER A 286 -5.29 -4.64 -8.73
CA SER A 286 -5.16 -5.43 -7.51
C SER A 286 -4.23 -4.71 -6.51
N LYS A 287 -4.43 -4.95 -5.20
CA LYS A 287 -3.64 -4.29 -4.16
C LYS A 287 -2.11 -4.40 -4.38
N PRO A 288 -1.52 -5.58 -4.71
CA PRO A 288 -0.08 -5.68 -4.97
C PRO A 288 0.38 -4.86 -6.18
N GLN A 289 -0.39 -4.87 -7.27
CA GLN A 289 -0.08 -4.10 -8.48
C GLN A 289 -0.18 -2.59 -8.22
N ARG A 290 -1.24 -2.15 -7.51
CA ARG A 290 -1.38 -0.75 -7.08
C ARG A 290 -0.18 -0.28 -6.29
N ILE A 291 0.26 -1.08 -5.30
CA ILE A 291 1.46 -0.78 -4.51
C ILE A 291 2.70 -0.68 -5.39
N ALA A 292 2.87 -1.58 -6.37
CA ALA A 292 4.01 -1.55 -7.27
C ALA A 292 4.04 -0.27 -8.12
N VAL A 293 2.90 0.15 -8.69
CA VAL A 293 2.79 1.40 -9.46
C VAL A 293 3.05 2.62 -8.57
N MET A 294 2.46 2.67 -7.39
CA MET A 294 2.63 3.79 -6.45
C MET A 294 4.08 3.95 -5.99
N LEU A 295 4.74 2.83 -5.63
CA LEU A 295 6.15 2.85 -5.22
C LEU A 295 7.08 3.18 -6.38
N ALA A 296 6.82 2.66 -7.58
CA ALA A 296 7.60 3.02 -8.75
C ALA A 296 7.48 4.50 -9.08
N SER A 297 6.26 5.07 -9.01
CA SER A 297 6.04 6.51 -9.22
C SER A 297 6.66 7.38 -8.11
N LEU A 298 6.75 6.88 -6.86
CA LEU A 298 7.46 7.57 -5.79
C LEU A 298 8.99 7.58 -6.01
N CYS A 299 9.52 6.51 -6.59
CA CYS A 299 10.97 6.26 -6.66
C CYS A 299 11.58 6.59 -8.02
N HIS A 300 10.81 7.01 -9.01
CA HIS A 300 11.27 7.12 -10.41
C HIS A 300 12.43 8.11 -10.61
N ASP A 301 12.48 9.19 -9.83
CA ASP A 301 13.49 10.26 -9.94
C ASP A 301 14.61 10.17 -8.88
N LEU A 302 14.66 9.10 -8.06
CA LEU A 302 15.65 8.99 -6.97
C LEU A 302 17.10 8.92 -7.46
N GLY A 303 17.34 8.65 -8.74
CA GLY A 303 18.68 8.69 -9.35
C GLY A 303 19.19 10.07 -9.70
N ASN A 304 18.31 11.03 -9.94
CA ASN A 304 18.67 12.35 -10.46
C ASN A 304 19.67 13.13 -9.59
N PRO A 305 19.53 13.18 -8.25
CA PRO A 305 20.51 13.89 -7.40
C PRO A 305 21.92 13.32 -7.47
N LEU A 306 22.08 12.02 -7.75
CA LEU A 306 23.39 11.36 -7.83
C LEU A 306 24.00 11.43 -9.22
N ALA A 307 23.17 11.53 -10.26
CA ALA A 307 23.65 11.61 -11.64
C ALA A 307 24.42 12.90 -11.88
N ASP A 308 23.96 14.03 -11.34
CA ASP A 308 24.65 15.33 -11.48
C ASP A 308 25.94 15.38 -10.66
N GLU A 309 26.04 14.73 -9.49
CA GLU A 309 27.29 14.61 -8.73
C GLU A 309 28.36 13.78 -9.47
N ILE A 310 27.94 12.84 -10.33
CA ILE A 310 28.83 12.01 -11.15
C ILE A 310 29.17 12.70 -12.47
N ALA A 311 28.32 13.61 -12.97
CA ALA A 311 28.46 14.27 -14.30
C ALA A 311 29.68 15.20 -14.39
N ASP A 312 30.29 15.63 -13.29
CA ASP A 312 31.60 16.28 -13.30
C ASP A 312 32.76 15.38 -13.80
N GLY A 313 32.47 14.15 -14.20
CA GLY A 313 33.42 13.23 -14.78
C GLY A 313 32.83 11.99 -15.46
N LEU A 314 32.24 12.11 -16.68
CA LEU A 314 31.73 11.04 -17.53
C LEU A 314 30.39 10.39 -17.10
N SER A 315 29.26 11.01 -17.42
CA SER A 315 27.94 10.35 -17.40
C SER A 315 27.55 9.85 -18.78
N THR A 316 27.16 8.56 -18.84
CA THR A 316 26.38 7.99 -19.95
C THR A 316 24.97 7.69 -19.42
N ALA A 317 23.92 7.87 -20.21
CA ALA A 317 22.51 7.63 -19.88
C ALA A 317 22.22 6.28 -19.18
N SER A 318 23.14 5.32 -19.25
CA SER A 318 23.06 4.02 -18.54
C SER A 318 23.44 4.09 -17.06
N GLY A 319 24.06 5.19 -16.58
CA GLY A 319 24.42 5.41 -15.16
C GLY A 319 23.22 5.80 -14.31
N ASP A 320 22.31 6.58 -14.88
CA ASP A 320 21.17 7.16 -14.16
C ASP A 320 20.12 6.10 -13.79
N ASP A 321 19.83 5.18 -14.71
CA ASP A 321 18.93 4.05 -14.45
C ASP A 321 19.43 3.14 -13.32
N HIS A 322 20.75 2.94 -13.23
CA HIS A 322 21.35 2.12 -12.17
C HIS A 322 21.26 2.81 -10.81
N ALA A 323 21.50 4.11 -10.75
CA ALA A 323 21.41 4.88 -9.52
C ALA A 323 19.97 4.91 -8.97
N ALA A 324 18.98 5.17 -9.81
CA ALA A 324 17.56 5.14 -9.43
C ALA A 324 17.13 3.77 -8.86
N VAL A 325 17.57 2.68 -9.49
CA VAL A 325 17.27 1.31 -9.03
C VAL A 325 17.90 1.03 -7.67
N GLU A 326 19.14 1.46 -7.41
CA GLU A 326 19.81 1.24 -6.11
C GLU A 326 19.18 2.09 -5.00
N GLN A 327 18.82 3.35 -5.25
CA GLN A 327 18.10 4.18 -4.28
C GLN A 327 16.71 3.59 -3.99
N THR A 328 16.00 3.13 -5.01
CA THR A 328 14.71 2.42 -4.85
C THR A 328 14.89 1.17 -3.98
N ARG A 329 15.97 0.41 -4.19
CA ARG A 329 16.29 -0.77 -3.38
C ARG A 329 16.48 -0.40 -1.90
N SER A 330 17.11 0.74 -1.60
CA SER A 330 17.29 1.25 -0.24
C SER A 330 15.94 1.57 0.41
N VAL A 331 15.06 2.32 -0.27
CA VAL A 331 13.70 2.59 0.21
C VAL A 331 12.93 1.29 0.50
N LEU A 332 12.96 0.32 -0.41
CA LEU A 332 12.30 -0.98 -0.21
C LEU A 332 12.90 -1.79 0.96
N ASN A 333 14.19 -1.64 1.25
CA ASN A 333 14.84 -2.24 2.42
C ASN A 333 14.36 -1.60 3.72
N THR A 334 14.23 -0.27 3.77
CA THR A 334 13.68 0.46 4.91
C THR A 334 12.26 0.02 5.21
N LEU A 335 11.44 -0.18 4.16
CA LEU A 335 10.07 -0.69 4.29
C LEU A 335 10.00 -2.19 4.62
N GLY A 336 11.09 -2.95 4.47
CA GLY A 336 11.08 -4.41 4.62
C GLY A 336 10.17 -5.13 3.60
N LEU A 337 9.96 -4.50 2.43
CA LEU A 337 9.01 -4.99 1.43
C LEU A 337 9.68 -5.93 0.42
N TYR A 338 9.12 -7.12 0.28
CA TYR A 338 9.52 -8.14 -0.70
C TYR A 338 8.35 -8.51 -1.61
N GLY A 339 7.29 -9.08 -1.05
CA GLY A 339 6.11 -9.51 -1.80
C GLY A 339 4.85 -9.46 -0.97
N ILE A 340 3.70 -9.53 -1.63
CA ILE A 340 2.36 -9.51 -1.03
C ILE A 340 1.53 -10.61 -1.67
N GLY A 341 1.05 -11.56 -0.86
CA GLY A 341 0.16 -12.62 -1.34
C GLY A 341 0.73 -13.49 -2.48
N GLY A 342 2.04 -13.70 -2.50
CA GLY A 342 2.73 -14.45 -3.56
C GLY A 342 3.16 -13.61 -4.78
N TYR A 343 2.78 -12.34 -4.86
CA TYR A 343 3.24 -11.41 -5.90
C TYR A 343 4.52 -10.72 -5.46
N ASP A 344 5.57 -10.79 -6.28
CA ASP A 344 6.87 -10.16 -6.03
C ASP A 344 6.81 -8.65 -6.34
N VAL A 345 6.34 -7.88 -5.37
CA VAL A 345 6.22 -6.41 -5.48
C VAL A 345 7.60 -5.78 -5.69
N ARG A 346 8.62 -6.29 -4.99
CA ARG A 346 9.98 -5.73 -5.06
C ARG A 346 10.57 -5.82 -6.45
N ALA A 347 10.54 -7.00 -7.06
CA ALA A 347 11.04 -7.19 -8.43
C ALA A 347 10.27 -6.30 -9.42
N GLN A 348 8.96 -6.20 -9.26
CA GLN A 348 8.11 -5.38 -10.12
C GLN A 348 8.43 -3.89 -10.01
N VAL A 349 8.58 -3.34 -8.79
CA VAL A 349 8.96 -1.92 -8.57
C VAL A 349 10.31 -1.62 -9.21
N LEU A 350 11.33 -2.47 -8.99
CA LEU A 350 12.66 -2.26 -9.55
C LEU A 350 12.67 -2.32 -11.09
N SER A 351 11.85 -3.20 -11.68
CA SER A 351 11.70 -3.27 -13.14
C SER A 351 10.99 -2.03 -13.69
N LEU A 352 9.92 -1.57 -13.04
CA LEU A 352 9.18 -0.38 -13.45
C LEU A 352 10.06 0.87 -13.41
N VAL A 353 10.84 1.06 -12.35
CA VAL A 353 11.78 2.19 -12.23
C VAL A 353 12.87 2.13 -13.30
N ARG A 354 13.42 0.94 -13.57
CA ARG A 354 14.45 0.77 -14.60
C ARG A 354 13.98 1.10 -16.00
N GLU A 355 12.76 0.69 -16.34
CA GLU A 355 12.27 0.74 -17.72
C GLU A 355 11.32 1.95 -17.96
N GLN A 356 11.17 2.87 -16.99
CA GLN A 356 10.17 3.95 -17.04
C GLN A 356 10.30 4.88 -18.24
N LEU A 357 11.50 5.09 -18.76
CA LEU A 357 11.76 5.98 -19.90
C LEU A 357 11.52 5.28 -21.26
N LYS A 358 11.42 3.94 -21.28
CA LYS A 358 11.30 3.17 -22.53
C LYS A 358 10.11 3.55 -23.41
N PRO A 359 8.90 3.85 -22.88
CA PRO A 359 7.80 4.32 -23.74
C PRO A 359 8.17 5.57 -24.55
N GLY A 360 8.83 6.55 -23.91
CA GLY A 360 9.30 7.76 -24.57
C GLY A 360 10.39 7.50 -25.59
N GLU A 361 11.40 6.69 -25.26
CA GLU A 361 12.49 6.29 -26.14
C GLU A 361 11.95 5.57 -27.39
N PHE A 362 11.07 4.60 -27.23
CA PHE A 362 10.47 3.83 -28.32
C PHE A 362 9.63 4.74 -29.23
N TYR A 363 8.93 5.71 -28.66
CA TYR A 363 8.17 6.66 -29.47
C TYR A 363 9.08 7.60 -30.27
N GLN A 364 10.17 8.09 -29.68
CA GLN A 364 11.16 8.90 -30.39
C GLN A 364 11.78 8.11 -31.55
N ALA A 365 12.12 6.84 -31.33
CA ALA A 365 12.66 5.91 -32.32
C ALA A 365 11.58 5.12 -33.07
N ARG A 366 10.33 5.59 -33.16
CA ARG A 366 9.19 4.79 -33.66
C ARG A 366 9.31 4.31 -35.10
N GLY A 367 10.16 4.96 -35.92
CA GLY A 367 10.50 4.49 -37.25
C GLY A 367 11.49 3.32 -37.31
N GLU A 368 12.20 3.06 -36.19
CA GLU A 368 13.24 2.04 -36.06
C GLU A 368 12.84 0.98 -35.04
N SER A 369 11.98 1.32 -34.06
CA SER A 369 11.52 0.39 -33.03
C SER A 369 10.72 -0.75 -33.64
N THR A 370 11.13 -1.98 -33.37
CA THR A 370 10.57 -3.20 -33.93
C THR A 370 9.59 -3.88 -32.95
N ASP A 371 8.75 -4.78 -33.45
CA ASP A 371 7.90 -5.63 -32.61
C ASP A 371 8.71 -6.51 -31.64
N GLY A 372 9.93 -6.89 -32.05
CA GLY A 372 10.88 -7.61 -31.24
C GLY A 372 11.31 -6.85 -30.01
N ASP A 373 11.49 -5.55 -30.12
CA ASP A 373 11.88 -4.69 -28.98
C ASP A 373 10.77 -4.64 -27.92
N PHE A 374 9.50 -4.52 -28.33
CA PHE A 374 8.35 -4.59 -27.41
C PHE A 374 8.25 -5.95 -26.72
N ARG A 375 8.43 -7.06 -27.47
CA ARG A 375 8.39 -8.40 -26.90
C ARG A 375 9.56 -8.65 -25.93
N ARG A 376 10.75 -8.09 -26.17
CA ARG A 376 11.90 -8.13 -25.26
C ARG A 376 11.67 -7.26 -24.02
N LEU A 377 11.06 -6.08 -24.17
CA LEU A 377 10.71 -5.23 -23.03
C LEU A 377 9.71 -5.95 -22.11
N ALA A 378 8.71 -6.62 -22.70
CA ALA A 378 7.72 -7.41 -21.95
C ALA A 378 8.30 -8.61 -21.18
N GLN A 379 9.53 -9.07 -21.49
CA GLN A 379 10.24 -10.07 -20.67
C GLN A 379 10.73 -9.50 -19.33
N ARG A 380 10.92 -8.17 -19.26
CA ARG A 380 11.55 -7.51 -18.12
C ARG A 380 10.54 -6.78 -17.24
N VAL A 381 9.41 -6.36 -17.83
CA VAL A 381 8.41 -5.54 -17.12
C VAL A 381 7.00 -5.82 -17.64
N ASP A 382 5.99 -5.71 -16.77
CA ASP A 382 4.58 -5.66 -17.17
C ASP A 382 4.32 -4.32 -17.86
N MET A 383 3.98 -4.36 -19.15
CA MET A 383 3.82 -3.16 -20.00
C MET A 383 2.62 -2.32 -19.59
N GLU A 384 1.55 -2.93 -19.05
CA GLU A 384 0.37 -2.22 -18.56
C GLU A 384 0.72 -1.42 -17.29
N LEU A 385 1.52 -1.99 -16.39
CA LEU A 385 1.97 -1.28 -15.19
C LEU A 385 3.01 -0.20 -15.55
N LEU A 386 3.90 -0.48 -16.50
CA LEU A 386 4.87 0.48 -17.02
C LEU A 386 4.17 1.69 -17.63
N TYR A 387 3.14 1.47 -18.44
CA TYR A 387 2.32 2.54 -19.02
C TYR A 387 1.76 3.46 -17.93
N ARG A 388 1.20 2.90 -16.85
CA ARG A 388 0.60 3.69 -15.76
C ARG A 388 1.64 4.55 -15.05
N VAL A 389 2.83 4.02 -14.78
CA VAL A 389 3.94 4.79 -14.18
C VAL A 389 4.39 5.89 -15.14
N ALA A 390 4.74 5.54 -16.38
CA ALA A 390 5.24 6.51 -17.36
C ALA A 390 4.22 7.63 -17.66
N LYS A 391 2.93 7.27 -17.80
CA LYS A 391 1.84 8.24 -17.99
C LYS A 391 1.70 9.17 -16.79
N SER A 392 1.75 8.64 -15.56
CA SER A 392 1.68 9.48 -14.35
C SER A 392 2.82 10.49 -14.29
N CYS A 393 4.04 10.07 -14.63
CA CYS A 393 5.21 10.94 -14.74
C CYS A 393 5.05 11.97 -15.89
N ALA A 394 4.52 11.56 -17.05
CA ALA A 394 4.29 12.48 -18.17
C ALA A 394 3.28 13.58 -17.81
N VAL A 395 2.13 13.23 -17.21
CA VAL A 395 1.10 14.18 -16.77
C VAL A 395 1.66 15.14 -15.70
N ALA A 396 2.50 14.65 -14.80
CA ALA A 396 3.13 15.45 -13.74
C ALA A 396 4.07 16.56 -14.27
N ARG A 397 4.54 16.49 -15.51
CA ARG A 397 5.34 17.56 -16.15
C ARG A 397 4.54 18.83 -16.42
N GLY A 398 3.22 18.79 -16.29
CA GLY A 398 2.33 19.94 -16.37
C GLY A 398 1.37 19.94 -17.56
N PRO A 399 0.52 21.00 -17.68
CA PRO A 399 -0.59 21.04 -18.65
C PRO A 399 -0.18 20.98 -20.13
N ALA A 400 1.07 21.31 -20.44
CA ALA A 400 1.61 21.25 -21.81
C ALA A 400 2.20 19.87 -22.16
N SER A 401 2.27 18.95 -21.20
CA SER A 401 2.79 17.60 -21.42
C SER A 401 1.79 16.74 -22.20
N SER A 402 2.34 15.84 -23.00
CA SER A 402 1.58 14.92 -23.85
C SER A 402 1.85 13.49 -23.42
N THR A 403 0.82 12.66 -23.39
CA THR A 403 0.90 11.20 -23.13
C THR A 403 0.95 10.38 -24.43
N ILE A 404 1.14 11.03 -25.57
CA ILE A 404 1.13 10.36 -26.88
C ILE A 404 2.15 9.22 -26.97
N ALA A 405 3.31 9.38 -26.34
CA ALA A 405 4.37 8.37 -26.35
C ALA A 405 3.95 7.11 -25.54
N GLU A 406 3.41 7.34 -24.37
CA GLU A 406 2.93 6.30 -23.46
C GLU A 406 1.73 5.56 -24.06
N ASP A 407 0.74 6.32 -24.58
CA ASP A 407 -0.46 5.78 -25.23
C ASP A 407 -0.10 4.95 -26.47
N TRP A 408 0.78 5.46 -27.34
CA TRP A 408 1.28 4.72 -28.50
C TRP A 408 2.00 3.42 -28.09
N SER A 409 2.82 3.47 -27.05
CA SER A 409 3.59 2.32 -26.58
C SER A 409 2.67 1.20 -26.06
N ILE A 410 1.66 1.52 -25.24
CA ILE A 410 0.75 0.50 -24.72
C ILE A 410 -0.19 -0.04 -25.80
N GLU A 411 -0.66 0.78 -26.73
CA GLU A 411 -1.45 0.33 -27.88
C GLU A 411 -0.66 -0.69 -28.73
N ARG A 412 0.64 -0.45 -28.94
CA ARG A 412 1.50 -1.38 -29.64
C ARG A 412 1.69 -2.69 -28.89
N ALA A 413 1.93 -2.62 -27.57
CA ALA A 413 2.07 -3.80 -26.71
C ALA A 413 0.79 -4.66 -26.71
N ARG A 414 -0.39 -4.04 -26.63
CA ARG A 414 -1.69 -4.70 -26.71
C ARG A 414 -1.93 -5.33 -28.08
N ALA A 415 -1.58 -4.65 -29.17
CA ALA A 415 -1.69 -5.19 -30.53
C ALA A 415 -0.80 -6.43 -30.74
N LEU A 416 0.30 -6.53 -29.98
CA LEU A 416 1.22 -7.67 -29.99
C LEU A 416 0.85 -8.76 -28.96
N GLY A 417 -0.13 -8.52 -28.07
CA GLY A 417 -0.53 -9.41 -27.00
C GLY A 417 0.54 -9.60 -25.91
N VAL A 418 1.32 -8.55 -25.64
CA VAL A 418 2.45 -8.57 -24.69
C VAL A 418 2.29 -7.57 -23.55
N GLU A 419 1.10 -7.04 -23.32
CA GLU A 419 0.82 -6.06 -22.29
C GLU A 419 1.08 -6.57 -20.86
N HIS A 420 0.93 -7.87 -20.62
CA HIS A 420 1.13 -8.51 -19.32
C HIS A 420 2.32 -9.46 -19.25
N GLY A 421 3.11 -9.54 -20.32
CA GLY A 421 4.29 -10.39 -20.36
C GLY A 421 4.67 -10.81 -21.77
N PRO A 422 5.82 -11.49 -21.92
CA PRO A 422 6.32 -11.92 -23.22
C PRO A 422 5.45 -13.04 -23.81
N PRO A 423 5.52 -13.25 -25.15
CA PRO A 423 4.85 -14.37 -25.78
C PRO A 423 5.39 -15.70 -25.23
N ALA A 424 4.51 -16.65 -25.00
CA ALA A 424 4.94 -17.99 -24.55
C ALA A 424 5.87 -18.64 -25.59
N PRO A 425 6.97 -19.30 -25.16
CA PRO A 425 7.86 -19.99 -26.09
C PRO A 425 7.11 -21.06 -26.89
N LEU A 426 7.26 -21.06 -28.20
CA LEU A 426 6.72 -22.09 -29.08
C LEU A 426 7.51 -23.42 -28.94
N LEU A 427 8.83 -23.31 -28.80
CA LEU A 427 9.72 -24.47 -28.69
C LEU A 427 10.05 -24.74 -27.23
N HIS A 428 9.79 -25.96 -26.78
CA HIS A 428 10.14 -26.45 -25.45
C HIS A 428 11.15 -27.63 -25.54
N GLY A 429 11.85 -27.89 -24.45
CA GLY A 429 12.83 -29.02 -24.39
C GLY A 429 12.24 -30.39 -24.78
N ARG A 430 10.96 -30.62 -24.43
CA ARG A 430 10.25 -31.86 -24.83
C ARG A 430 10.16 -32.02 -26.35
N HIS A 431 9.93 -30.95 -27.10
CA HIS A 431 9.82 -30.99 -28.55
C HIS A 431 11.19 -31.30 -29.19
N LEU A 432 12.28 -30.82 -28.59
CA LEU A 432 13.64 -31.13 -29.02
C LEU A 432 14.00 -32.60 -28.73
N ILE A 433 13.62 -33.13 -27.56
CA ILE A 433 13.82 -34.53 -27.21
C ILE A 433 13.08 -35.48 -28.20
N GLU A 434 11.79 -35.14 -28.50
CA GLU A 434 11.00 -35.85 -29.51
C GLU A 434 11.64 -35.80 -30.92
N ALA A 435 12.36 -34.70 -31.22
CA ALA A 435 13.11 -34.54 -32.47
C ALA A 435 14.50 -35.18 -32.44
N GLY A 436 14.89 -35.89 -31.37
CA GLY A 436 16.12 -36.65 -31.25
C GLY A 436 17.32 -35.90 -30.65
N TYR A 437 17.11 -34.72 -30.06
CA TYR A 437 18.17 -33.95 -29.37
C TYR A 437 18.41 -34.50 -27.95
N GLU A 438 19.67 -34.60 -27.55
CA GLU A 438 20.03 -35.01 -26.19
C GLU A 438 19.89 -33.86 -25.19
N PRO A 439 19.34 -34.12 -23.96
CA PRO A 439 19.29 -33.11 -22.90
C PRO A 439 20.69 -32.65 -22.50
N GLY A 440 20.89 -31.31 -22.44
CA GLY A 440 22.19 -30.75 -22.04
C GLY A 440 22.25 -29.22 -22.18
N PRO A 441 23.38 -28.59 -21.83
CA PRO A 441 23.58 -27.15 -21.93
C PRO A 441 23.38 -26.58 -23.34
N GLN A 442 23.67 -27.40 -24.39
CA GLN A 442 23.47 -27.02 -25.79
C GLN A 442 21.99 -26.84 -26.11
N MET A 443 21.10 -27.70 -25.60
CA MET A 443 19.64 -27.57 -25.74
C MET A 443 19.16 -26.26 -25.16
N GLY A 444 19.65 -25.84 -24.01
CA GLY A 444 19.27 -24.56 -23.40
C GLY A 444 19.72 -23.33 -24.20
N ARG A 445 20.84 -23.41 -24.89
CA ARG A 445 21.29 -22.37 -25.84
C ARG A 445 20.38 -22.32 -27.06
N LEU A 446 20.10 -23.45 -27.65
CA LEU A 446 19.26 -23.59 -28.84
C LEU A 446 17.83 -23.06 -28.56
N LEU A 447 17.24 -23.40 -27.41
CA LEU A 447 15.94 -22.87 -27.02
C LEU A 447 15.95 -21.35 -26.94
N ARG A 448 17.00 -20.74 -26.39
CA ARG A 448 17.13 -19.28 -26.32
C ARG A 448 17.27 -18.63 -27.68
N GLU A 449 18.14 -19.21 -28.56
CA GLU A 449 18.35 -18.72 -29.93
C GLU A 449 17.06 -18.76 -30.75
N VAL A 450 16.31 -19.87 -30.69
CA VAL A 450 15.01 -19.98 -31.37
C VAL A 450 13.97 -19.01 -30.75
N TYR A 451 14.01 -18.83 -29.47
CA TYR A 451 13.11 -17.87 -28.82
C TYR A 451 13.38 -16.40 -29.22
N GLU A 452 14.66 -16.03 -29.42
CA GLU A 452 15.01 -14.71 -29.99
C GLU A 452 14.44 -14.54 -31.40
N LEU A 453 14.48 -15.61 -32.25
CA LEU A 453 13.84 -15.59 -33.57
C LEU A 453 12.31 -15.43 -33.48
N GLN A 454 11.68 -16.03 -32.47
CA GLN A 454 10.26 -15.85 -32.18
C GLN A 454 9.96 -14.42 -31.75
N LEU A 455 10.78 -13.82 -30.89
CA LEU A 455 10.63 -12.43 -30.48
C LEU A 455 10.73 -11.47 -31.67
N ASP A 456 11.64 -11.74 -32.60
CA ASP A 456 11.76 -10.99 -33.87
C ASP A 456 10.61 -11.25 -34.87
N GLY A 457 9.72 -12.20 -34.58
CA GLY A 457 8.63 -12.59 -35.48
C GLY A 457 9.08 -13.39 -36.71
N LYS A 458 10.32 -13.90 -36.72
CA LYS A 458 10.85 -14.75 -37.76
C LYS A 458 10.38 -16.20 -37.64
N VAL A 459 9.92 -16.60 -36.47
CA VAL A 459 9.35 -17.88 -36.11
C VAL A 459 8.00 -17.64 -35.45
N THR A 460 6.94 -18.17 -36.03
CA THR A 460 5.55 -17.94 -35.60
C THR A 460 4.79 -19.24 -35.29
N THR A 461 5.36 -20.39 -35.70
CA THR A 461 4.78 -21.73 -35.48
C THR A 461 5.82 -22.69 -34.86
N LEU A 462 5.33 -23.78 -34.26
CA LEU A 462 6.22 -24.82 -33.72
C LEU A 462 7.07 -25.49 -34.82
N ASP A 463 6.49 -25.69 -36.00
CA ASP A 463 7.21 -26.32 -37.15
C ASP A 463 8.37 -25.43 -37.61
N GLU A 464 8.15 -24.12 -37.71
CA GLU A 464 9.20 -23.14 -38.02
C GLU A 464 10.27 -23.13 -36.91
N ALA A 465 9.87 -23.21 -35.65
CA ALA A 465 10.80 -23.26 -34.52
C ALA A 465 11.69 -24.54 -34.55
N LEU A 466 11.09 -25.67 -34.89
CA LEU A 466 11.84 -26.92 -35.07
C LEU A 466 12.78 -26.87 -36.30
N ALA A 467 12.35 -26.25 -37.42
CA ALA A 467 13.19 -26.06 -38.59
C ALA A 467 14.37 -25.13 -38.28
N ALA A 468 14.15 -24.04 -37.59
CA ALA A 468 15.18 -23.12 -37.10
C ALA A 468 16.18 -23.84 -36.20
N ALA A 469 15.72 -24.68 -35.26
CA ALA A 469 16.57 -25.46 -34.37
C ALA A 469 17.49 -26.41 -35.17
N ARG A 470 16.97 -27.06 -36.19
CA ARG A 470 17.78 -27.95 -37.08
C ARG A 470 18.84 -27.21 -37.89
N SER A 471 18.57 -25.96 -38.28
CA SER A 471 19.52 -25.16 -39.06
C SER A 471 20.69 -24.61 -38.21
N HIS A 472 20.48 -24.43 -36.91
CA HIS A 472 21.50 -23.93 -35.97
C HIS A 472 22.39 -25.05 -35.39
N HIS A 473 21.90 -26.29 -35.35
CA HIS A 473 22.63 -27.48 -34.90
C HIS A 473 22.18 -28.70 -35.73
N PRO A 474 22.82 -28.92 -36.90
CA PRO A 474 22.52 -30.08 -37.75
C PRO A 474 22.92 -31.40 -37.10
#